data_7156c938b4eadfc20c258be524722901
#
_entry.id   7156c938b4eadfc20c258be524722901
#
_cell.length_a   1.000
_cell.length_b   1.000
_cell.length_c   1.000
_cell.angle_alpha   90.00
_cell.angle_beta   90.00
_cell.angle_gamma   90.00
#
_symmetry.space_group_name_H-M   'P 1'
#
loop_
_entity.id
_entity.type
_entity.pdbx_description
1 polymer ?
#
loop_
_entity_poly.entity_id
_entity_poly.type
_entity_poly.pdbx_seq_one_letter_code
_entity_poly.pdbx_strand_id
1 'polypeptide(L)'
;MTLRELDLEELKWLHEHELSEAFPPEELKPFAAMEKLCASGLYHPVGAYEEEDLVGYALLWESPGGKYVLIDYLGVTASRRNGGLGGKILALLREKFAHWDGIIVESEAPDGGDHDALRERRMDFYRRCGFTFLDYDCVLFGVHYAVCLCSPSGKGTRDETLEAHQALYRRQFSQWAYDRFIQIPRDPDHPLEPPESWAEQSDLPGLEERKEDNL
;
A
#
# COMPACT_ATOMS: atom_id res chain seq x y z
N MET A 1 18.08 -6.34 13.10
CA MET A 1 16.67 -6.11 12.78
C MET A 1 16.17 -7.22 11.87
N THR A 2 15.00 -7.81 12.12
CA THR A 2 14.41 -8.92 11.36
C THR A 2 12.96 -8.58 11.01
N LEU A 3 12.44 -9.19 9.91
CA LEU A 3 11.02 -9.12 9.56
C LEU A 3 10.32 -10.40 9.98
N ARG A 4 9.15 -10.28 10.61
CA ARG A 4 8.28 -11.39 11.00
C ARG A 4 6.84 -11.07 10.57
N GLU A 5 6.14 -12.07 10.08
CA GLU A 5 4.70 -11.93 9.81
C GLU A 5 3.94 -11.72 11.13
N LEU A 6 2.95 -10.85 11.07
CA LEU A 6 2.05 -10.57 12.19
C LEU A 6 0.82 -11.46 12.05
N ASP A 7 0.36 -12.02 13.18
CA ASP A 7 -0.95 -12.65 13.23
C ASP A 7 -2.08 -11.61 13.33
N LEU A 8 -3.34 -12.08 13.33
CA LEU A 8 -4.49 -11.17 13.34
C LEU A 8 -4.62 -10.37 14.65
N GLU A 9 -4.17 -10.93 15.78
CA GLU A 9 -4.21 -10.21 17.07
C GLU A 9 -3.15 -9.10 17.08
N GLU A 10 -1.96 -9.39 16.60
CA GLU A 10 -0.88 -8.41 16.43
C GLU A 10 -1.23 -7.32 15.41
N LEU A 11 -1.85 -7.70 14.28
CA LEU A 11 -2.34 -6.74 13.29
C LEU A 11 -3.43 -5.84 13.87
N LYS A 12 -4.34 -6.40 14.68
CA LYS A 12 -5.38 -5.60 15.33
C LYS A 12 -4.77 -4.59 16.30
N TRP A 13 -3.82 -5.04 17.12
CA TRP A 13 -3.09 -4.14 18.02
C TRP A 13 -2.37 -3.04 17.23
N LEU A 14 -1.69 -3.39 16.14
CA LEU A 14 -1.00 -2.45 15.26
C LEU A 14 -1.97 -1.41 14.69
N HIS A 15 -3.15 -1.87 14.23
CA HIS A 15 -4.20 -1.01 13.67
C HIS A 15 -4.71 0.00 14.71
N GLU A 16 -4.97 -0.47 15.93
CA GLU A 16 -5.54 0.36 17.00
C GLU A 16 -4.55 1.37 17.60
N HIS A 17 -3.23 1.07 17.59
CA HIS A 17 -2.23 1.84 18.34
C HIS A 17 -1.20 2.58 17.48
N GLU A 18 -0.85 2.03 16.31
CA GLU A 18 0.18 2.63 15.47
C GLU A 18 -0.39 3.20 14.15
N LEU A 19 -1.25 2.44 13.45
CA LEU A 19 -1.81 2.89 12.19
C LEU A 19 -2.79 4.05 12.41
N SER A 20 -3.65 3.97 13.43
CA SER A 20 -4.61 5.03 13.78
C SER A 20 -3.94 6.36 14.17
N GLU A 21 -2.69 6.33 14.68
CA GLU A 21 -1.93 7.53 14.97
C GLU A 21 -1.13 8.05 13.76
N ALA A 22 -0.74 7.15 12.85
CA ALA A 22 0.15 7.47 11.73
C ALA A 22 -0.59 7.91 10.47
N PHE A 23 -1.84 7.47 10.28
CA PHE A 23 -2.63 7.72 9.09
C PHE A 23 -3.96 8.38 9.45
N PRO A 24 -4.42 9.37 8.68
CA PRO A 24 -5.74 9.96 8.88
C PRO A 24 -6.84 8.92 8.60
N PRO A 25 -8.04 9.07 9.21
CA PRO A 25 -9.13 8.11 9.06
C PRO A 25 -9.55 7.86 7.61
N GLU A 26 -9.36 8.86 6.74
CA GLU A 26 -9.68 8.79 5.32
C GLU A 26 -8.75 7.86 4.53
N GLU A 27 -7.54 7.65 5.03
CA GLU A 27 -6.53 6.80 4.40
C GLU A 27 -6.41 5.42 5.07
N LEU A 28 -6.99 5.26 6.27
CA LEU A 28 -6.87 4.04 7.03
C LEU A 28 -8.00 3.06 6.70
N LYS A 29 -7.64 1.91 6.11
CA LYS A 29 -8.60 0.81 5.89
C LYS A 29 -9.19 0.34 7.22
N PRO A 30 -10.52 0.10 7.29
CA PRO A 30 -11.12 -0.54 8.46
C PRO A 30 -10.45 -1.91 8.75
N PHE A 31 -10.30 -2.24 10.04
CA PHE A 31 -9.67 -3.53 10.42
C PHE A 31 -10.35 -4.74 9.77
N ALA A 32 -11.69 -4.75 9.69
CA ALA A 32 -12.43 -5.84 9.03
C ALA A 32 -12.07 -6.03 7.55
N ALA A 33 -11.69 -4.94 6.85
CA ALA A 33 -11.21 -5.04 5.47
C ALA A 33 -9.80 -5.66 5.42
N MET A 34 -8.91 -5.30 6.35
CA MET A 34 -7.57 -5.90 6.46
C MET A 34 -7.65 -7.39 6.81
N GLU A 35 -8.56 -7.78 7.73
CA GLU A 35 -8.81 -9.18 8.09
C GLU A 35 -9.25 -10.00 6.87
N LYS A 36 -10.19 -9.48 6.06
CA LYS A 36 -10.63 -10.14 4.82
C LYS A 36 -9.48 -10.27 3.81
N LEU A 37 -8.64 -9.24 3.69
CA LEU A 37 -7.46 -9.27 2.82
C LEU A 37 -6.45 -10.35 3.28
N CYS A 38 -6.16 -10.44 4.56
CA CYS A 38 -5.31 -11.51 5.12
C CYS A 38 -5.89 -12.90 4.81
N ALA A 39 -7.20 -13.08 4.97
CA ALA A 39 -7.88 -14.33 4.65
C ALA A 39 -7.80 -14.70 3.17
N SER A 40 -7.57 -13.75 2.27
CA SER A 40 -7.34 -14.02 0.84
C SER A 40 -5.99 -14.68 0.54
N GLY A 41 -5.06 -14.67 1.50
CA GLY A 41 -3.70 -15.18 1.36
C GLY A 41 -2.76 -14.30 0.53
N LEU A 42 -3.18 -13.10 0.15
CA LEU A 42 -2.38 -12.16 -0.65
C LEU A 42 -2.01 -10.88 0.09
N TYR A 43 -2.38 -10.77 1.36
CA TYR A 43 -2.06 -9.62 2.20
C TYR A 43 -1.24 -10.07 3.40
N HIS A 44 -0.04 -9.55 3.50
CA HIS A 44 0.99 -10.00 4.43
C HIS A 44 1.42 -8.85 5.33
N PRO A 45 0.80 -8.70 6.52
CA PRO A 45 1.30 -7.77 7.50
C PRO A 45 2.61 -8.28 8.09
N VAL A 46 3.66 -7.45 8.09
CA VAL A 46 4.95 -7.78 8.68
C VAL A 46 5.38 -6.72 9.68
N GLY A 47 5.90 -7.19 10.82
CA GLY A 47 6.57 -6.38 11.82
C GLY A 47 8.09 -6.41 11.62
N ALA A 48 8.74 -5.27 11.85
CA ALA A 48 10.18 -5.15 11.93
C ALA A 48 10.60 -5.11 13.40
N TYR A 49 11.51 -5.99 13.80
CA TYR A 49 11.92 -6.19 15.19
C TYR A 49 13.41 -5.94 15.38
N GLU A 50 13.77 -5.22 16.44
CA GLU A 50 15.12 -5.21 17.03
C GLU A 50 15.02 -5.99 18.34
N GLU A 51 15.65 -7.19 18.38
CA GLU A 51 15.44 -8.20 19.42
C GLU A 51 13.94 -8.57 19.50
N GLU A 52 13.26 -8.31 20.61
CA GLU A 52 11.82 -8.56 20.80
C GLU A 52 10.95 -7.29 20.61
N ASP A 53 11.59 -6.12 20.41
CA ASP A 53 10.88 -4.85 20.27
C ASP A 53 10.38 -4.65 18.84
N LEU A 54 9.09 -4.42 18.66
CA LEU A 54 8.51 -3.94 17.40
C LEU A 54 8.97 -2.49 17.17
N VAL A 55 9.75 -2.27 16.12
CA VAL A 55 10.30 -0.95 15.78
C VAL A 55 9.70 -0.33 14.53
N GLY A 56 8.94 -1.13 13.76
CA GLY A 56 8.24 -0.67 12.57
C GLY A 56 7.45 -1.78 11.91
N TYR A 57 6.79 -1.46 10.82
CA TYR A 57 5.88 -2.39 10.14
C TYR A 57 5.77 -2.08 8.66
N ALA A 58 5.34 -3.09 7.90
CA ALA A 58 4.86 -2.93 6.52
C ALA A 58 3.68 -3.87 6.29
N LEU A 59 2.61 -3.37 5.68
CA LEU A 59 1.50 -4.17 5.24
C LEU A 59 1.63 -4.32 3.72
N LEU A 60 1.70 -5.55 3.26
CA LEU A 60 2.12 -5.88 1.91
C LEU A 60 0.99 -6.57 1.17
N TRP A 61 0.73 -6.12 -0.04
CA TRP A 61 -0.32 -6.66 -0.88
C TRP A 61 0.27 -7.27 -2.16
N GLU A 62 0.18 -8.60 -2.25
CA GLU A 62 0.75 -9.38 -3.34
C GLU A 62 -0.13 -9.33 -4.59
N SER A 63 0.48 -9.06 -5.75
CA SER A 63 -0.23 -9.11 -7.03
C SER A 63 -0.61 -10.55 -7.40
N PRO A 64 -1.72 -10.75 -8.10
CA PRO A 64 -2.02 -12.03 -8.70
C PRO A 64 -0.85 -12.51 -9.59
N GLY A 65 -0.31 -13.70 -9.28
CA GLY A 65 0.85 -14.25 -10.01
C GLY A 65 2.20 -14.09 -9.32
N GLY A 66 2.27 -13.41 -8.17
CA GLY A 66 3.44 -13.46 -7.28
C GLY A 66 4.71 -12.82 -7.82
N LYS A 67 4.58 -11.75 -8.62
CA LYS A 67 5.74 -11.04 -9.18
C LYS A 67 5.91 -9.61 -8.69
N TYR A 68 4.82 -9.01 -8.22
CA TYR A 68 4.78 -7.65 -7.71
C TYR A 68 4.13 -7.62 -6.34
N VAL A 69 4.63 -6.76 -5.48
CA VAL A 69 4.05 -6.48 -4.17
C VAL A 69 3.86 -4.98 -4.02
N LEU A 70 2.69 -4.57 -3.53
CA LEU A 70 2.42 -3.19 -3.14
C LEU A 70 2.67 -3.05 -1.64
N ILE A 71 3.41 -2.03 -1.25
CA ILE A 71 3.49 -1.60 0.15
C ILE A 71 2.28 -0.71 0.41
N ASP A 72 1.26 -1.28 1.02
CA ASP A 72 0.01 -0.58 1.35
C ASP A 72 0.21 0.39 2.54
N TYR A 73 0.89 -0.06 3.59
CA TYR A 73 1.31 0.78 4.72
C TYR A 73 2.76 0.51 5.07
N LEU A 74 3.51 1.56 5.38
CA LEU A 74 4.88 1.49 5.87
C LEU A 74 5.04 2.47 7.02
N GLY A 75 5.47 1.99 8.18
CA GLY A 75 5.66 2.84 9.34
C GLY A 75 6.82 2.43 10.23
N VAL A 76 7.28 3.40 11.01
CA VAL A 76 8.19 3.20 12.15
C VAL A 76 7.39 3.58 13.39
N THR A 77 7.43 2.73 14.42
CA THR A 77 6.68 2.98 15.66
C THR A 77 6.99 4.36 16.23
N ALA A 78 6.01 5.00 16.84
CA ALA A 78 6.11 6.39 17.29
C ALA A 78 7.35 6.67 18.15
N SER A 79 7.71 5.72 19.02
CA SER A 79 8.86 5.80 19.92
C SER A 79 10.23 5.70 19.23
N ARG A 80 10.29 5.23 17.96
CA ARG A 80 11.52 4.92 17.22
C ARG A 80 11.70 5.77 15.96
N ARG A 81 10.86 6.79 15.74
CA ARG A 81 10.96 7.70 14.58
C ARG A 81 12.28 8.47 14.58
N ASN A 82 12.70 8.92 13.38
CA ASN A 82 13.93 9.66 13.12
C ASN A 82 15.26 8.89 13.27
N GLY A 83 15.22 7.57 13.46
CA GLY A 83 16.41 6.70 13.56
C GLY A 83 16.85 6.04 12.23
N GLY A 84 16.30 6.44 11.08
CA GLY A 84 16.64 5.82 9.78
C GLY A 84 16.08 4.39 9.60
N LEU A 85 15.20 3.93 10.50
CA LEU A 85 14.65 2.57 10.49
C LEU A 85 13.81 2.27 9.26
N GLY A 86 13.05 3.25 8.74
CA GLY A 86 12.26 3.07 7.51
C GLY A 86 13.11 2.61 6.32
N GLY A 87 14.31 3.17 6.15
CA GLY A 87 15.24 2.73 5.10
C GLY A 87 15.77 1.31 5.32
N LYS A 88 16.01 0.92 6.58
CA LYS A 88 16.40 -0.45 6.93
C LYS A 88 15.27 -1.46 6.66
N ILE A 89 14.01 -1.09 6.97
CA ILE A 89 12.85 -1.92 6.68
C ILE A 89 12.73 -2.15 5.16
N LEU A 90 12.83 -1.08 4.35
CA LEU A 90 12.81 -1.21 2.89
C LEU A 90 13.96 -2.07 2.35
N ALA A 91 15.16 -1.99 2.94
CA ALA A 91 16.28 -2.85 2.57
C ALA A 91 15.95 -4.33 2.83
N LEU A 92 15.38 -4.66 4.00
CA LEU A 92 14.97 -6.03 4.32
C LEU A 92 13.83 -6.53 3.42
N LEU A 93 12.88 -5.66 3.06
CA LEU A 93 11.84 -6.01 2.09
C LEU A 93 12.44 -6.31 0.71
N ARG A 94 13.42 -5.54 0.25
CA ARG A 94 14.12 -5.82 -1.00
C ARG A 94 14.85 -7.17 -0.97
N GLU A 95 15.43 -7.57 0.15
CA GLU A 95 16.03 -8.88 0.35
C GLU A 95 14.97 -10.00 0.35
N LYS A 96 13.85 -9.81 1.08
CA LYS A 96 12.73 -10.75 1.12
C LYS A 96 12.16 -11.01 -0.27
N PHE A 97 12.06 -9.96 -1.08
CA PHE A 97 11.51 -9.99 -2.44
C PHE A 97 12.58 -9.96 -3.54
N ALA A 98 13.81 -10.45 -3.27
CA ALA A 98 14.93 -10.35 -4.20
C ALA A 98 14.69 -10.96 -5.59
N HIS A 99 13.77 -11.92 -5.69
CA HIS A 99 13.42 -12.59 -6.96
C HIS A 99 12.18 -12.01 -7.65
N TRP A 100 11.55 -11.00 -7.06
CA TRP A 100 10.34 -10.36 -7.58
C TRP A 100 10.69 -9.25 -8.56
N ASP A 101 9.78 -9.04 -9.51
CA ASP A 101 9.96 -8.05 -10.56
C ASP A 101 9.70 -6.63 -10.06
N GLY A 102 8.86 -6.47 -9.01
CA GLY A 102 8.64 -5.15 -8.44
C GLY A 102 8.10 -5.08 -7.00
N ILE A 103 8.55 -4.05 -6.31
CA ILE A 103 7.95 -3.53 -5.08
C ILE A 103 7.38 -2.16 -5.46
N ILE A 104 6.06 -2.02 -5.39
CA ILE A 104 5.31 -0.82 -5.76
C ILE A 104 5.04 -0.01 -4.49
N VAL A 105 5.10 1.30 -4.59
CA VAL A 105 4.66 2.23 -3.56
C VAL A 105 3.84 3.34 -4.20
N GLU A 106 2.74 3.68 -3.58
CA GLU A 106 1.92 4.85 -3.84
C GLU A 106 2.32 5.93 -2.83
N SER A 107 2.90 7.01 -3.32
CA SER A 107 3.28 8.14 -2.48
C SER A 107 2.39 9.32 -2.81
N GLU A 108 1.67 9.84 -1.83
CA GLU A 108 0.84 11.02 -2.01
C GLU A 108 1.59 12.11 -2.79
N ALA A 109 1.00 12.56 -3.88
CA ALA A 109 1.61 13.55 -4.77
C ALA A 109 1.40 14.97 -4.26
N PRO A 110 2.33 15.90 -4.49
CA PRO A 110 2.11 17.32 -4.25
C PRO A 110 0.89 17.84 -5.02
N ASP A 111 0.09 18.67 -4.38
CA ASP A 111 -1.16 19.23 -4.93
C ASP A 111 -1.23 20.76 -4.87
N GLY A 112 -0.14 21.44 -4.45
CA GLY A 112 -0.06 22.87 -4.25
C GLY A 112 -0.50 23.32 -2.84
N GLY A 113 -0.75 22.37 -1.92
CA GLY A 113 -1.21 22.65 -0.56
C GLY A 113 -0.10 22.74 0.49
N ASP A 114 -0.53 22.99 1.72
CA ASP A 114 0.38 23.22 2.87
C ASP A 114 1.23 21.98 3.23
N HIS A 115 0.85 20.80 2.79
CA HIS A 115 1.54 19.55 3.09
C HIS A 115 2.58 19.12 2.04
N ASP A 116 2.77 19.89 0.98
CA ASP A 116 3.65 19.51 -0.13
C ASP A 116 5.10 19.28 0.29
N ALA A 117 5.63 20.10 1.20
CA ALA A 117 6.97 19.88 1.73
C ALA A 117 7.14 18.49 2.41
N LEU A 118 6.09 17.98 3.05
CA LEU A 118 6.08 16.64 3.65
C LEU A 118 5.97 15.54 2.58
N ARG A 119 5.11 15.76 1.58
CA ARG A 119 4.94 14.85 0.43
C ARG A 119 6.23 14.71 -0.37
N GLU A 120 6.88 15.82 -0.71
CA GLU A 120 8.18 15.84 -1.38
C GLU A 120 9.28 15.14 -0.56
N ARG A 121 9.34 15.39 0.75
CA ARG A 121 10.28 14.70 1.65
C ARG A 121 10.06 13.18 1.65
N ARG A 122 8.80 12.71 1.57
CA ARG A 122 8.44 11.29 1.47
C ARG A 122 8.88 10.72 0.12
N MET A 123 8.64 11.42 -0.98
CA MET A 123 9.11 11.01 -2.30
C MET A 123 10.65 10.93 -2.34
N ASP A 124 11.36 11.88 -1.77
CA ASP A 124 12.82 11.86 -1.66
C ASP A 124 13.34 10.71 -0.80
N PHE A 125 12.60 10.34 0.25
CA PHE A 125 12.93 9.16 1.03
C PHE A 125 12.89 7.89 0.17
N TYR A 126 11.85 7.68 -0.63
CA TYR A 126 11.77 6.53 -1.53
C TYR A 126 12.87 6.55 -2.61
N ARG A 127 13.17 7.72 -3.20
CA ARG A 127 14.30 7.86 -4.15
C ARG A 127 15.62 7.42 -3.52
N ARG A 128 15.92 7.87 -2.30
CA ARG A 128 17.14 7.48 -1.56
C ARG A 128 17.15 5.98 -1.22
N CYS A 129 16.00 5.35 -1.08
CA CYS A 129 15.87 3.91 -0.85
C CYS A 129 15.91 3.07 -2.14
N GLY A 130 16.17 3.69 -3.30
CA GLY A 130 16.34 3.00 -4.57
C GLY A 130 15.05 2.75 -5.34
N PHE A 131 14.00 3.52 -5.05
CA PHE A 131 12.78 3.55 -5.85
C PHE A 131 12.88 4.59 -6.96
N THR A 132 12.31 4.28 -8.11
CA THR A 132 12.18 5.18 -9.27
C THR A 132 10.70 5.52 -9.44
N PHE A 133 10.36 6.80 -9.48
CA PHE A 133 9.00 7.24 -9.82
C PHE A 133 8.73 6.95 -11.29
N LEU A 134 7.57 6.35 -11.53
CA LEU A 134 7.09 6.01 -12.88
C LEU A 134 6.45 7.25 -13.52
N ASP A 135 6.23 7.16 -14.82
CA ASP A 135 5.59 8.21 -15.62
C ASP A 135 4.05 8.12 -15.64
N TYR A 136 3.49 7.48 -14.64
CA TYR A 136 2.04 7.50 -14.39
C TYR A 136 1.76 7.69 -12.91
N ASP A 137 0.67 8.37 -12.65
CA ASP A 137 0.09 8.57 -11.33
C ASP A 137 -1.22 7.79 -11.22
N CYS A 138 -1.78 7.71 -10.02
CA CYS A 138 -3.11 7.16 -9.80
C CYS A 138 -3.95 8.05 -8.87
N VAL A 139 -5.25 7.87 -8.94
CA VAL A 139 -6.19 8.44 -7.98
C VAL A 139 -6.94 7.29 -7.32
N LEU A 140 -6.87 7.26 -6.01
CA LEU A 140 -7.49 6.23 -5.18
C LEU A 140 -8.35 6.93 -4.14
N PHE A 141 -9.65 6.73 -4.22
CA PHE A 141 -10.61 7.31 -3.28
C PHE A 141 -10.45 8.82 -3.07
N GLY A 142 -10.20 9.54 -4.17
CA GLY A 142 -10.03 11.00 -4.16
C GLY A 142 -8.63 11.50 -3.84
N VAL A 143 -7.71 10.64 -3.43
CA VAL A 143 -6.31 11.01 -3.15
C VAL A 143 -5.44 10.74 -4.37
N HIS A 144 -4.61 11.72 -4.74
CA HIS A 144 -3.66 11.64 -5.85
C HIS A 144 -2.31 11.09 -5.37
N TYR A 145 -1.85 10.01 -6.01
CA TYR A 145 -0.58 9.38 -5.70
C TYR A 145 0.34 9.32 -6.91
N ALA A 146 1.60 9.67 -6.69
CA ALA A 146 2.71 9.34 -7.57
C ALA A 146 3.16 7.90 -7.30
N VAL A 147 3.33 7.11 -8.34
CA VAL A 147 3.68 5.70 -8.23
C VAL A 147 5.17 5.50 -8.41
N CYS A 148 5.80 4.76 -7.50
CA CYS A 148 7.20 4.42 -7.64
C CYS A 148 7.45 2.91 -7.52
N LEU A 149 8.50 2.45 -8.18
CA LEU A 149 8.92 1.06 -8.31
C LEU A 149 10.35 0.88 -7.80
N CYS A 150 10.55 -0.14 -7.01
CA CYS A 150 11.86 -0.78 -6.84
C CYS A 150 11.81 -2.16 -7.48
N SER A 151 12.72 -2.48 -8.43
CA SER A 151 12.81 -3.78 -9.07
C SER A 151 14.01 -4.56 -8.52
N PRO A 152 13.84 -5.44 -7.52
CA PRO A 152 14.96 -6.19 -6.94
C PRO A 152 15.60 -7.16 -7.94
N SER A 153 14.80 -7.81 -8.80
CA SER A 153 15.30 -8.71 -9.86
C SER A 153 15.94 -7.96 -11.03
N GLY A 154 15.69 -6.66 -11.15
CA GLY A 154 16.06 -5.84 -12.32
C GLY A 154 15.21 -6.08 -13.57
N LYS A 155 14.10 -6.84 -13.47
CA LYS A 155 13.24 -7.21 -14.59
C LYS A 155 11.93 -6.43 -14.67
N GLY A 156 11.55 -5.75 -13.58
CA GLY A 156 10.31 -4.99 -13.54
C GLY A 156 10.30 -3.85 -14.55
N THR A 157 9.28 -3.82 -15.38
CA THR A 157 9.04 -2.76 -16.37
C THR A 157 7.87 -1.88 -15.94
N ARG A 158 7.77 -0.69 -16.52
CA ARG A 158 6.66 0.25 -16.28
C ARG A 158 5.31 -0.38 -16.63
N ASP A 159 5.22 -1.04 -17.78
CA ASP A 159 3.94 -1.57 -18.28
C ASP A 159 3.48 -2.78 -17.47
N GLU A 160 4.37 -3.70 -17.14
CA GLU A 160 4.05 -4.83 -16.24
C GLU A 160 3.70 -4.36 -14.83
N THR A 161 4.34 -3.28 -14.36
CA THR A 161 4.00 -2.66 -13.07
C THR A 161 2.59 -2.08 -13.10
N LEU A 162 2.22 -1.38 -14.17
CA LEU A 162 0.86 -0.84 -14.37
C LEU A 162 -0.19 -1.96 -14.39
N GLU A 163 0.06 -3.03 -15.14
CA GLU A 163 -0.83 -4.19 -15.19
C GLU A 163 -1.01 -4.85 -13.82
N ALA A 164 0.10 -5.08 -13.10
CA ALA A 164 0.07 -5.65 -11.75
C ALA A 164 -0.67 -4.74 -10.77
N HIS A 165 -0.43 -3.42 -10.84
CA HIS A 165 -1.08 -2.42 -10.01
C HIS A 165 -2.61 -2.40 -10.24
N GLN A 166 -3.06 -2.37 -11.49
CA GLN A 166 -4.47 -2.49 -11.82
C GLN A 166 -5.10 -3.81 -11.34
N ALA A 167 -4.36 -4.93 -11.49
CA ALA A 167 -4.85 -6.25 -11.10
C ALA A 167 -5.07 -6.37 -9.58
N LEU A 168 -4.22 -5.73 -8.74
CA LEU A 168 -4.40 -5.64 -7.30
C LEU A 168 -5.77 -5.06 -6.95
N TYR A 169 -6.08 -3.89 -7.47
CA TYR A 169 -7.31 -3.17 -7.18
C TYR A 169 -8.55 -3.84 -7.78
N ARG A 170 -8.48 -4.31 -9.04
CA ARG A 170 -9.60 -5.04 -9.67
C ARG A 170 -9.96 -6.34 -8.97
N ARG A 171 -9.01 -6.95 -8.29
CA ARG A 171 -9.28 -8.15 -7.50
C ARG A 171 -10.02 -7.86 -6.20
N GLN A 172 -9.71 -6.74 -5.56
CA GLN A 172 -10.28 -6.38 -4.27
C GLN A 172 -11.65 -5.72 -4.39
N PHE A 173 -11.81 -4.85 -5.37
CA PHE A 173 -12.99 -4.01 -5.49
C PHE A 173 -13.92 -4.53 -6.57
N SER A 174 -15.24 -4.35 -6.37
CA SER A 174 -16.23 -4.58 -7.42
C SER A 174 -15.95 -3.65 -8.62
N GLN A 175 -16.43 -4.05 -9.81
CA GLN A 175 -16.28 -3.19 -11.00
C GLN A 175 -16.86 -1.80 -10.79
N TRP A 176 -18.01 -1.72 -10.11
CA TRP A 176 -18.65 -0.44 -9.77
C TRP A 176 -17.75 0.44 -8.89
N ALA A 177 -17.14 -0.12 -7.83
CA ALA A 177 -16.26 0.63 -6.95
C ALA A 177 -14.95 1.03 -7.65
N TYR A 178 -14.41 0.13 -8.47
CA TYR A 178 -13.23 0.40 -9.26
C TYR A 178 -13.46 1.57 -10.22
N ASP A 179 -14.53 1.54 -11.01
CA ASP A 179 -14.83 2.58 -12.01
C ASP A 179 -15.13 3.94 -11.36
N ARG A 180 -15.62 3.94 -10.12
CA ARG A 180 -16.04 5.16 -9.43
C ARG A 180 -14.93 5.81 -8.61
N PHE A 181 -14.06 5.02 -7.98
CA PHE A 181 -13.12 5.51 -6.97
C PHE A 181 -11.64 5.25 -7.29
N ILE A 182 -11.34 4.48 -8.34
CA ILE A 182 -9.98 4.05 -8.64
C ILE A 182 -9.64 4.39 -10.09
N GLN A 183 -8.58 5.15 -10.28
CA GLN A 183 -8.10 5.51 -11.60
C GLN A 183 -6.59 5.21 -11.69
N ILE A 184 -6.25 4.13 -12.34
CA ILE A 184 -4.89 3.64 -12.57
C ILE A 184 -4.74 3.31 -14.07
N PRO A 185 -4.01 4.10 -14.87
CA PRO A 185 -3.37 5.37 -14.53
C PRO A 185 -4.38 6.51 -14.37
N ARG A 186 -3.97 7.60 -13.72
CA ARG A 186 -4.75 8.82 -13.60
C ARG A 186 -5.03 9.42 -14.99
N ASP A 187 -6.27 9.82 -15.22
CA ASP A 187 -6.70 10.61 -16.36
C ASP A 187 -7.12 12.01 -15.88
N PRO A 188 -6.30 13.04 -16.08
CA PRO A 188 -6.63 14.39 -15.63
C PRO A 188 -7.79 15.04 -16.40
N ASP A 189 -8.12 14.55 -17.60
CA ASP A 189 -9.23 15.07 -18.40
C ASP A 189 -10.59 14.53 -17.93
N HIS A 190 -10.61 13.43 -17.18
CA HIS A 190 -11.79 12.79 -16.62
C HIS A 190 -11.62 12.53 -15.12
N PRO A 191 -11.54 13.58 -14.27
CA PRO A 191 -11.33 13.40 -12.83
C PRO A 191 -12.50 12.65 -12.19
N LEU A 192 -12.17 11.74 -11.26
CA LEU A 192 -13.18 11.06 -10.45
C LEU A 192 -13.70 12.00 -9.34
N GLU A 193 -14.97 11.85 -9.00
CA GLU A 193 -15.55 12.52 -7.84
C GLU A 193 -14.95 11.89 -6.55
N PRO A 194 -14.46 12.70 -5.60
CA PRO A 194 -13.98 12.16 -4.34
C PRO A 194 -15.15 11.52 -3.56
N PRO A 195 -14.92 10.39 -2.88
CA PRO A 195 -15.90 9.80 -1.99
C PRO A 195 -16.12 10.68 -0.76
N GLU A 196 -17.31 10.66 -0.20
CA GLU A 196 -17.63 11.44 1.00
C GLU A 196 -16.86 10.92 2.23
N SER A 197 -16.65 9.61 2.38
CA SER A 197 -15.78 9.01 3.41
C SER A 197 -15.50 7.52 3.18
N TRP A 198 -14.44 6.97 3.82
CA TRP A 198 -14.21 5.51 3.88
C TRP A 198 -15.33 4.77 4.61
N ALA A 199 -15.98 5.39 5.59
CA ALA A 199 -17.09 4.79 6.32
C ALA A 199 -18.29 4.47 5.41
N GLU A 200 -18.51 5.27 4.37
CA GLU A 200 -19.52 5.00 3.33
C GLU A 200 -19.09 3.90 2.37
N GLN A 201 -17.79 3.62 2.31
CA GLN A 201 -17.21 2.59 1.45
C GLN A 201 -17.16 1.21 2.10
N SER A 202 -17.20 1.13 3.44
CA SER A 202 -17.27 -0.15 4.17
C SER A 202 -18.55 -0.94 3.90
N ASP A 203 -19.61 -0.27 3.45
CA ASP A 203 -20.87 -0.86 3.01
C ASP A 203 -20.90 -1.16 1.49
N LEU A 204 -19.77 -1.03 0.78
CA LEU A 204 -19.71 -1.34 -0.64
C LEU A 204 -20.00 -2.82 -0.89
N PRO A 205 -21.06 -3.15 -1.63
CA PRO A 205 -21.32 -4.51 -2.09
C PRO A 205 -20.20 -4.89 -3.06
N GLY A 206 -19.46 -5.90 -2.76
CA GLY A 206 -18.36 -6.37 -3.61
C GLY A 206 -17.37 -7.27 -2.88
N LEU A 207 -17.36 -7.22 -1.55
CA LEU A 207 -16.60 -8.16 -0.73
C LEU A 207 -17.39 -9.46 -0.43
N GLU A 208 -18.69 -9.51 -0.69
CA GLU A 208 -19.52 -10.68 -0.39
C GLU A 208 -19.92 -11.54 -1.59
N GLU A 209 -19.87 -11.05 -2.82
CA GLU A 209 -20.46 -11.73 -3.99
C GLU A 209 -19.59 -12.78 -4.70
N ARG A 210 -18.39 -13.11 -4.22
CA ARG A 210 -17.52 -14.10 -4.89
C ARG A 210 -17.59 -15.53 -4.33
N LYS A 211 -18.67 -15.91 -3.65
CA LYS A 211 -18.83 -17.30 -3.18
C LYS A 211 -19.63 -18.23 -4.11
N GLU A 212 -20.19 -17.79 -5.22
CA GLU A 212 -21.14 -18.59 -6.02
C GLU A 212 -20.71 -18.98 -7.44
N ASP A 213 -19.57 -18.55 -7.96
CA ASP A 213 -19.18 -18.89 -9.35
C ASP A 213 -18.09 -19.98 -9.45
N ASN A 214 -18.07 -20.96 -8.56
CA ASN A 214 -17.32 -22.21 -8.74
C ASN A 214 -18.14 -23.42 -8.33
N LEU A 215 -19.05 -23.83 -9.20
CA LEU A 215 -19.55 -25.21 -9.33
C LEU A 215 -19.44 -25.66 -10.77
#